data_b8d5b8dafaaa78b6ed265557375b136e
#
_entry.id   b8d5b8dafaaa78b6ed265557375b136e
#
_cell.length_a   1.000
_cell.length_b   1.000
_cell.length_c   1.000
_cell.angle_alpha   90.00
_cell.angle_beta   90.00
_cell.angle_gamma   90.00
#
_symmetry.space_group_name_H-M   'P 1'
#
loop_
_entity.id
_entity.type
_entity.pdbx_description
1 polymer ?
#
loop_
_entity_poly.entity_id
_entity_poly.type
_entity_poly.pdbx_seq_one_letter_code
_entity_poly.pdbx_strand_id
1 'polypeptide(L)'
;MFRRRSRVFHKGCEILRNSSAFLALLFMTAAALLWLLDTPTQAAQPSESQIPTSSNLMPHFESLDGRQVLFVEGRPFTVLAVEIPWWDLIYGRHAETMHAYDYLYPAARAMGLNALKVPIKWSMVEPEKGAYDFTYVDHAKAMAEENGLKLVLNWFGHYASGDGNIYRNLTGELFAPLDIIRDEATYPRAVDADGVPHHNAISYDDDAVIQREVAAFRAFMEHIKKVDGQTRTVLMIQVENEIAVFGADRQNRKLWRDHSPASNKVFSEKGLTDDLKYSAWRLSSNWIRRITDAGAEVYPIPFFHNYVGGKLTDWMVGGAPGEDVATALENCPHIAFVGLNLYVPPESSANDFRAALNRYHVSRNLPSITETNSDRSPVAPRLAYIAIGEFGAPIFAPWALNVSYPTPYQPYVLPDGTLANGAYALRDCYVSLGKALSLISSYAGTDRLKVFMSQLPGKRFSTTADVYGAKVTVSGSDDGQAIVIHPTETEFVIIGYRCGVSIENEIFTWPTLEKVKVEKGQWVGGKWQSEGEPEYGFNQPRKTLGIELDTPQAVRVTW
;
A
#
# COMPACT_ATOMS: atom_id res chain seq x y z
N MET A 1 -58.87 -69.24 7.72
CA MET A 1 -59.85 -69.30 8.78
C MET A 1 -60.64 -68.00 8.78
N PHE A 2 -61.89 -68.10 8.34
CA PHE A 2 -63.12 -67.43 8.77
C PHE A 2 -63.03 -65.93 9.10
N ARG A 3 -63.84 -65.04 8.70
CA ARG A 3 -65.17 -64.93 8.02
C ARG A 3 -65.46 -63.41 7.96
N ARG A 4 -65.97 -62.93 6.80
CA ARG A 4 -67.34 -62.47 6.52
C ARG A 4 -67.76 -61.20 7.30
N ARG A 5 -68.40 -60.24 6.78
CA ARG A 5 -69.34 -59.87 5.69
C ARG A 5 -69.69 -58.39 5.86
N SER A 6 -69.69 -57.70 4.81
CA SER A 6 -70.79 -56.94 4.20
C SER A 6 -71.49 -55.84 4.99
N ARG A 7 -71.55 -54.66 4.43
CA ARG A 7 -72.78 -53.98 4.04
C ARG A 7 -72.51 -52.84 3.07
N VAL A 8 -73.23 -52.93 2.01
CA VAL A 8 -73.44 -52.05 0.86
C VAL A 8 -74.52 -51.04 1.23
N PHE A 9 -74.57 -49.92 0.48
CA PHE A 9 -75.55 -48.87 0.34
C PHE A 9 -75.60 -47.73 1.34
N HIS A 10 -75.23 -46.62 0.87
CA HIS A 10 -75.82 -45.30 0.71
C HIS A 10 -74.76 -44.20 0.76
N LYS A 11 -74.46 -43.60 -0.37
CA LYS A 11 -74.21 -42.18 -0.54
C LYS A 11 -73.73 -41.87 -1.97
N GLY A 12 -74.73 -41.86 -2.82
CA GLY A 12 -74.56 -41.42 -4.20
C GLY A 12 -75.22 -40.06 -4.40
N CYS A 13 -74.85 -39.03 -3.63
CA CYS A 13 -75.41 -37.69 -3.87
C CYS A 13 -74.49 -36.50 -3.40
N GLU A 14 -73.26 -36.74 -3.01
CA GLU A 14 -72.34 -35.63 -2.61
C GLU A 14 -71.19 -35.41 -3.59
N ILE A 15 -71.06 -36.17 -4.65
CA ILE A 15 -69.92 -36.08 -5.59
C ILE A 15 -70.12 -34.97 -6.66
N LEU A 16 -71.34 -34.45 -6.85
CA LEU A 16 -71.60 -33.42 -7.86
C LEU A 16 -71.54 -31.96 -7.38
N ARG A 17 -71.34 -31.73 -6.10
CA ARG A 17 -71.20 -30.37 -5.56
C ARG A 17 -69.73 -29.88 -5.40
N ASN A 18 -68.75 -30.79 -5.41
CA ASN A 18 -67.34 -30.46 -5.27
C ASN A 18 -66.63 -30.26 -6.62
N SER A 19 -67.21 -30.61 -7.73
CA SER A 19 -66.61 -30.46 -9.06
C SER A 19 -66.60 -29.01 -9.56
N SER A 20 -67.55 -28.18 -9.13
CA SER A 20 -67.65 -26.77 -9.53
C SER A 20 -66.68 -25.89 -8.76
N ALA A 21 -66.34 -26.25 -7.48
CA ALA A 21 -65.38 -25.55 -6.69
C ALA A 21 -63.94 -25.88 -7.12
N PHE A 22 -63.73 -27.12 -7.60
CA PHE A 22 -62.38 -27.52 -8.07
C PHE A 22 -62.06 -26.93 -9.46
N LEU A 23 -63.00 -26.71 -10.33
CA LEU A 23 -62.84 -26.02 -11.61
C LEU A 23 -62.57 -24.50 -11.39
N ALA A 24 -63.26 -23.87 -10.42
CA ALA A 24 -63.05 -22.46 -10.10
C ALA A 24 -61.71 -22.21 -9.49
N LEU A 25 -61.20 -23.16 -8.68
CA LEU A 25 -59.84 -23.06 -8.10
C LEU A 25 -58.73 -23.28 -9.14
N LEU A 26 -58.96 -24.16 -10.12
CA LEU A 26 -58.01 -24.39 -11.23
C LEU A 26 -57.98 -23.20 -12.21
N PHE A 27 -59.08 -22.51 -12.44
CA PHE A 27 -59.13 -21.30 -13.28
C PHE A 27 -58.49 -20.10 -12.56
N MET A 28 -58.67 -19.95 -11.26
CA MET A 28 -57.97 -18.88 -10.49
C MET A 28 -56.48 -19.12 -10.37
N THR A 29 -56.00 -20.35 -10.22
CA THR A 29 -54.55 -20.66 -10.21
C THR A 29 -53.94 -20.53 -11.58
N ALA A 30 -54.63 -20.86 -12.68
CA ALA A 30 -54.13 -20.64 -14.04
C ALA A 30 -54.10 -19.15 -14.41
N ALA A 31 -55.06 -18.34 -13.99
CA ALA A 31 -55.04 -16.89 -14.17
C ALA A 31 -53.98 -16.19 -13.33
N ALA A 32 -53.70 -16.67 -12.11
CA ALA A 32 -52.62 -16.16 -11.28
C ALA A 32 -51.22 -16.55 -11.81
N LEU A 33 -51.10 -17.75 -12.41
CA LEU A 33 -49.83 -18.14 -13.08
C LEU A 33 -49.62 -17.38 -14.40
N LEU A 34 -50.66 -17.07 -15.16
CA LEU A 34 -50.56 -16.24 -16.36
C LEU A 34 -50.25 -14.76 -16.02
N TRP A 35 -50.71 -14.26 -14.86
CA TRP A 35 -50.39 -12.91 -14.39
C TRP A 35 -48.95 -12.81 -13.83
N LEU A 36 -48.37 -13.91 -13.37
CA LEU A 36 -46.95 -13.99 -12.94
C LEU A 36 -46.00 -14.15 -14.14
N LEU A 37 -46.50 -14.53 -15.31
CA LEU A 37 -45.70 -14.65 -16.54
C LEU A 37 -45.71 -13.36 -17.39
N ASP A 38 -46.61 -12.41 -17.12
CA ASP A 38 -46.74 -11.13 -17.83
C ASP A 38 -46.29 -9.91 -17.00
N THR A 39 -45.64 -10.11 -15.87
CA THR A 39 -44.85 -9.01 -15.33
C THR A 39 -43.65 -8.83 -16.27
N PRO A 40 -43.50 -7.68 -16.95
CA PRO A 40 -42.30 -7.43 -17.70
C PRO A 40 -41.18 -7.60 -16.66
N THR A 41 -40.30 -8.56 -16.88
CA THR A 41 -39.02 -8.63 -16.19
C THR A 41 -38.41 -7.23 -16.37
N GLN A 42 -38.51 -6.44 -15.34
CA GLN A 42 -37.78 -5.18 -15.29
C GLN A 42 -36.35 -5.58 -15.62
N ALA A 43 -35.89 -5.19 -16.81
CA ALA A 43 -34.53 -5.47 -17.21
C ALA A 43 -33.65 -5.02 -16.04
N ALA A 44 -32.94 -5.95 -15.46
CA ALA A 44 -32.07 -5.63 -14.32
C ALA A 44 -31.22 -4.43 -14.76
N GLN A 45 -31.35 -3.33 -14.04
CA GLN A 45 -30.47 -2.19 -14.32
C GLN A 45 -29.06 -2.71 -14.23
N PRO A 46 -28.18 -2.34 -15.18
CA PRO A 46 -26.79 -2.79 -15.14
C PRO A 46 -26.23 -2.51 -13.74
N SER A 47 -25.74 -3.56 -13.08
CA SER A 47 -25.19 -3.43 -11.74
C SER A 47 -23.93 -2.55 -11.85
N GLU A 48 -24.00 -1.33 -11.36
CA GLU A 48 -22.82 -0.50 -11.22
C GLU A 48 -21.81 -1.20 -10.31
N SER A 49 -20.52 -1.03 -10.60
CA SER A 49 -19.46 -1.53 -9.73
C SER A 49 -19.60 -0.92 -8.34
N GLN A 50 -19.81 -1.78 -7.35
CA GLN A 50 -19.90 -1.36 -5.96
C GLN A 50 -18.51 -1.46 -5.33
N ILE A 51 -17.97 -0.32 -4.91
CA ILE A 51 -16.75 -0.31 -4.11
C ILE A 51 -17.09 -0.85 -2.72
N PRO A 52 -16.38 -1.88 -2.23
CA PRO A 52 -16.59 -2.42 -0.89
C PRO A 52 -16.49 -1.32 0.18
N THR A 53 -17.27 -1.46 1.24
CA THR A 53 -17.25 -0.51 2.37
C THR A 53 -17.10 -1.28 3.67
N SER A 54 -16.37 -0.68 4.63
CA SER A 54 -16.27 -1.14 6.00
C SER A 54 -16.97 -0.17 6.94
N SER A 55 -17.57 -0.68 8.00
CA SER A 55 -18.10 0.14 9.09
C SER A 55 -16.99 0.69 10.00
N ASN A 56 -15.81 0.09 9.97
CA ASN A 56 -14.64 0.59 10.68
C ASN A 56 -14.02 1.75 9.91
N LEU A 57 -14.01 2.94 10.50
CA LEU A 57 -13.47 4.15 9.88
C LEU A 57 -11.97 4.34 10.16
N MET A 58 -11.40 3.60 11.12
CA MET A 58 -9.97 3.64 11.39
C MET A 58 -9.19 3.04 10.21
N PRO A 59 -7.97 3.52 9.93
CA PRO A 59 -7.09 2.84 9.00
C PRO A 59 -6.83 1.40 9.48
N HIS A 60 -7.10 0.41 8.65
CA HIS A 60 -6.93 -1.01 8.99
C HIS A 60 -6.87 -1.87 7.72
N PHE A 61 -6.44 -3.11 7.86
CA PHE A 61 -6.50 -4.09 6.79
C PHE A 61 -7.69 -5.03 6.97
N GLU A 62 -8.41 -5.28 5.88
CA GLU A 62 -9.47 -6.29 5.79
C GLU A 62 -9.16 -7.30 4.68
N SER A 63 -9.68 -8.52 4.85
CA SER A 63 -9.64 -9.52 3.78
C SER A 63 -10.76 -9.28 2.78
N LEU A 64 -10.41 -9.01 1.54
CA LEU A 64 -11.33 -8.91 0.40
C LEU A 64 -10.99 -10.03 -0.60
N ASP A 65 -11.87 -11.01 -0.75
CA ASP A 65 -11.67 -12.20 -1.59
C ASP A 65 -10.32 -12.89 -1.34
N GLY A 66 -9.95 -13.02 -0.05
CA GLY A 66 -8.69 -13.64 0.39
C GLY A 66 -7.44 -12.76 0.28
N ARG A 67 -7.54 -11.55 -0.23
CA ARG A 67 -6.46 -10.57 -0.32
C ARG A 67 -6.57 -9.56 0.83
N GLN A 68 -5.42 -9.13 1.36
CA GLN A 68 -5.40 -8.04 2.34
C GLN A 68 -5.50 -6.70 1.62
N VAL A 69 -6.43 -5.85 2.01
CA VAL A 69 -6.65 -4.52 1.44
C VAL A 69 -6.67 -3.49 2.56
N LEU A 70 -5.96 -2.40 2.38
CA LEU A 70 -6.02 -1.27 3.31
C LEU A 70 -7.36 -0.55 3.15
N PHE A 71 -8.06 -0.34 4.25
CA PHE A 71 -9.25 0.50 4.34
C PHE A 71 -8.95 1.79 5.10
N VAL A 72 -9.40 2.90 4.56
CA VAL A 72 -9.33 4.23 5.17
C VAL A 72 -10.71 4.86 5.07
N GLU A 73 -11.23 5.34 6.20
CA GLU A 73 -12.59 5.91 6.26
C GLU A 73 -13.66 4.98 5.67
N GLY A 74 -13.48 3.67 5.91
CA GLY A 74 -14.38 2.61 5.48
C GLY A 74 -14.31 2.25 3.99
N ARG A 75 -13.25 2.63 3.26
CA ARG A 75 -13.09 2.34 1.83
C ARG A 75 -11.71 1.79 1.51
N PRO A 76 -11.60 0.92 0.47
CA PRO A 76 -10.31 0.50 -0.06
C PRO A 76 -9.45 1.70 -0.45
N PHE A 77 -8.20 1.65 -0.05
CA PHE A 77 -7.27 2.76 -0.21
C PHE A 77 -5.85 2.25 -0.53
N THR A 78 -5.14 3.01 -1.34
CA THR A 78 -3.71 2.83 -1.57
C THR A 78 -3.00 4.16 -1.30
N VAL A 79 -1.92 4.10 -0.57
CA VAL A 79 -1.11 5.28 -0.25
C VAL A 79 -0.20 5.60 -1.45
N LEU A 80 -0.44 6.74 -2.07
CA LEU A 80 0.41 7.35 -3.08
C LEU A 80 1.22 8.46 -2.40
N ALA A 81 2.43 8.12 -1.95
CA ALA A 81 3.26 9.02 -1.17
C ALA A 81 4.64 9.23 -1.81
N VAL A 82 5.39 10.16 -1.27
CA VAL A 82 6.85 10.31 -1.42
C VAL A 82 7.40 10.59 -0.04
N GLU A 83 8.61 10.12 0.24
CA GLU A 83 9.24 10.32 1.54
C GLU A 83 9.94 11.68 1.61
N ILE A 84 9.77 12.35 2.75
CA ILE A 84 10.56 13.53 3.13
C ILE A 84 11.82 13.02 3.84
N PRO A 85 13.03 13.39 3.38
CA PRO A 85 14.27 13.05 4.06
C PRO A 85 14.35 13.67 5.46
N TRP A 86 15.13 13.05 6.34
CA TRP A 86 15.26 13.43 7.76
C TRP A 86 16.37 14.44 8.07
N TRP A 87 17.26 14.75 7.13
CA TRP A 87 18.52 15.49 7.40
C TRP A 87 18.35 16.97 7.69
N ASP A 88 17.25 17.60 7.31
CA ASP A 88 16.97 18.98 7.66
C ASP A 88 16.37 19.15 9.07
N LEU A 89 16.00 18.04 9.73
CA LEU A 89 15.48 18.03 11.09
C LEU A 89 16.66 17.94 12.08
N ILE A 90 17.16 19.06 12.54
CA ILE A 90 18.39 19.17 13.34
C ILE A 90 18.07 18.99 14.83
N TYR A 91 18.78 18.06 15.48
CA TYR A 91 18.67 17.82 16.92
C TYR A 91 18.89 19.12 17.73
N GLY A 92 18.03 19.34 18.73
CA GLY A 92 18.06 20.54 19.59
C GLY A 92 17.61 21.83 18.90
N ARG A 93 17.27 21.78 17.61
CA ARG A 93 16.78 22.91 16.83
C ARG A 93 15.50 22.59 16.06
N HIS A 94 14.78 21.56 16.45
CA HIS A 94 13.59 21.10 15.73
C HIS A 94 12.49 22.17 15.65
N ALA A 95 12.31 23.01 16.67
CA ALA A 95 11.38 24.14 16.63
C ALA A 95 11.72 25.17 15.53
N GLU A 96 13.01 25.30 15.17
CA GLU A 96 13.48 26.19 14.10
C GLU A 96 13.44 25.50 12.73
N THR A 97 13.71 24.19 12.69
CA THR A 97 13.88 23.43 11.46
C THR A 97 12.61 22.72 10.99
N MET A 98 11.58 22.61 11.82
CA MET A 98 10.30 21.98 11.45
C MET A 98 9.62 22.66 10.24
N HIS A 99 9.84 23.95 10.05
CA HIS A 99 9.32 24.71 8.91
C HIS A 99 10.10 24.51 7.61
N ALA A 100 11.23 23.81 7.66
CA ALA A 100 12.05 23.54 6.46
C ALA A 100 11.30 22.74 5.39
N TYR A 101 10.22 22.07 5.76
CA TYR A 101 9.44 21.20 4.88
C TYR A 101 8.05 21.76 4.50
N ASP A 102 7.67 22.94 4.98
CA ASP A 102 6.33 23.49 4.75
C ASP A 102 5.97 23.60 3.26
N TYR A 103 6.93 24.00 2.42
CA TYR A 103 6.73 24.13 0.98
C TYR A 103 6.49 22.80 0.25
N LEU A 104 6.80 21.66 0.88
CA LEU A 104 6.63 20.34 0.30
C LEU A 104 5.17 19.89 0.29
N TYR A 105 4.34 20.32 1.25
CA TYR A 105 2.95 19.87 1.35
C TYR A 105 2.08 20.33 0.16
N PRO A 106 2.03 21.62 -0.21
CA PRO A 106 1.31 22.04 -1.39
C PRO A 106 1.89 21.45 -2.68
N ALA A 107 3.23 21.32 -2.80
CA ALA A 107 3.86 20.69 -3.95
C ALA A 107 3.49 19.21 -4.08
N ALA A 108 3.46 18.46 -2.98
CA ALA A 108 3.01 17.07 -2.94
C ALA A 108 1.56 16.93 -3.44
N ARG A 109 0.68 17.80 -2.96
CA ARG A 109 -0.72 17.85 -3.45
C ARG A 109 -0.80 18.13 -4.94
N ALA A 110 -0.01 19.05 -5.46
CA ALA A 110 0.06 19.38 -6.88
C ALA A 110 0.60 18.21 -7.74
N MET A 111 1.40 17.34 -7.16
CA MET A 111 1.88 16.10 -7.79
C MET A 111 0.86 14.95 -7.75
N GLY A 112 -0.32 15.13 -7.16
CA GLY A 112 -1.33 14.07 -7.05
C GLY A 112 -1.09 13.08 -5.92
N LEU A 113 -0.18 13.36 -4.98
CA LEU A 113 -0.04 12.57 -3.78
C LEU A 113 -1.31 12.65 -2.93
N ASN A 114 -1.65 11.57 -2.25
CA ASN A 114 -2.70 11.52 -1.24
C ASN A 114 -2.15 11.42 0.19
N ALA A 115 -0.85 11.17 0.32
CA ALA A 115 -0.16 11.14 1.60
C ALA A 115 1.30 11.58 1.47
N LEU A 116 1.92 11.93 2.60
CA LEU A 116 3.37 12.10 2.75
C LEU A 116 3.93 11.08 3.74
N LYS A 117 5.12 10.55 3.45
CA LYS A 117 5.91 9.77 4.41
C LYS A 117 6.86 10.73 5.12
N VAL A 118 6.67 10.92 6.44
CA VAL A 118 7.31 11.98 7.22
C VAL A 118 8.18 11.37 8.32
N PRO A 119 9.46 11.74 8.42
CA PRO A 119 10.38 11.22 9.43
C PRO A 119 10.07 11.78 10.81
N ILE A 120 10.06 10.92 11.82
CA ILE A 120 9.94 11.25 13.23
C ILE A 120 11.13 10.64 13.97
N LYS A 121 12.03 11.47 14.47
CA LYS A 121 13.19 11.00 15.23
C LYS A 121 12.85 10.87 16.72
N TRP A 122 13.22 9.75 17.35
CA TRP A 122 13.05 9.58 18.78
C TRP A 122 13.71 10.73 19.58
N SER A 123 14.93 11.15 19.19
CA SER A 123 15.63 12.26 19.80
C SER A 123 14.89 13.61 19.78
N MET A 124 13.93 13.79 18.87
CA MET A 124 13.06 14.97 18.81
C MET A 124 11.85 14.81 19.70
N VAL A 125 11.31 13.59 19.76
CA VAL A 125 10.14 13.27 20.60
C VAL A 125 10.53 13.21 22.07
N GLU A 126 11.73 12.72 22.41
CA GLU A 126 12.28 12.68 23.76
C GLU A 126 13.65 13.38 23.79
N PRO A 127 13.69 14.73 23.75
CA PRO A 127 14.94 15.50 23.78
C PRO A 127 15.71 15.33 25.09
N GLU A 128 15.01 15.09 26.20
CA GLU A 128 15.55 14.78 27.52
C GLU A 128 14.79 13.61 28.11
N LYS A 129 15.45 12.78 28.90
CA LYS A 129 14.90 11.55 29.47
C LYS A 129 13.53 11.81 30.18
N GLY A 130 12.48 11.22 29.62
CA GLY A 130 11.10 11.30 30.13
C GLY A 130 10.41 12.65 29.88
N ALA A 131 11.03 13.58 29.16
CA ALA A 131 10.40 14.81 28.70
C ALA A 131 10.08 14.69 27.21
N TYR A 132 8.80 14.76 26.87
CA TYR A 132 8.33 14.54 25.50
C TYR A 132 7.92 15.84 24.82
N ASP A 133 8.36 16.02 23.57
CA ASP A 133 8.01 17.14 22.70
C ASP A 133 7.38 16.61 21.39
N PHE A 134 6.13 16.98 21.17
CA PHE A 134 5.37 16.58 19.99
C PHE A 134 5.13 17.74 19.00
N THR A 135 5.77 18.88 19.22
CA THR A 135 5.57 20.09 18.41
C THR A 135 5.72 19.84 16.92
N TYR A 136 6.76 19.09 16.51
CA TYR A 136 6.97 18.76 15.10
C TYR A 136 5.87 17.84 14.55
N VAL A 137 5.41 16.88 15.33
CA VAL A 137 4.33 15.94 14.95
C VAL A 137 3.03 16.70 14.71
N ASP A 138 2.67 17.61 15.64
CA ASP A 138 1.48 18.45 15.52
C ASP A 138 1.56 19.37 14.30
N HIS A 139 2.73 19.97 14.06
CA HIS A 139 2.97 20.81 12.89
C HIS A 139 2.81 20.02 11.58
N ALA A 140 3.46 18.87 11.45
CA ALA A 140 3.37 18.01 10.27
C ALA A 140 1.92 17.58 9.99
N LYS A 141 1.16 17.25 11.07
CA LYS A 141 -0.25 16.91 10.96
C LYS A 141 -1.10 18.09 10.47
N ALA A 142 -0.91 19.28 11.06
CA ALA A 142 -1.63 20.48 10.64
C ALA A 142 -1.38 20.83 9.18
N MET A 143 -0.13 20.78 8.72
CA MET A 143 0.26 21.01 7.33
C MET A 143 -0.38 19.98 6.38
N ALA A 144 -0.43 18.71 6.78
CA ALA A 144 -1.08 17.66 5.98
C ALA A 144 -2.59 17.92 5.85
N GLU A 145 -3.27 18.25 6.93
CA GLU A 145 -4.72 18.57 6.95
C GLU A 145 -5.04 19.79 6.10
N GLU A 146 -4.26 20.87 6.22
CA GLU A 146 -4.41 22.08 5.41
C GLU A 146 -4.32 21.79 3.91
N ASN A 147 -3.45 20.86 3.52
CA ASN A 147 -3.22 20.49 2.11
C ASN A 147 -4.05 19.28 1.65
N GLY A 148 -4.95 18.75 2.49
CA GLY A 148 -5.80 17.58 2.17
C GLY A 148 -4.99 16.31 1.94
N LEU A 149 -3.88 16.13 2.66
CA LEU A 149 -3.00 14.98 2.63
C LEU A 149 -3.19 14.12 3.88
N LYS A 150 -2.92 12.84 3.75
CA LYS A 150 -2.73 11.90 4.86
C LYS A 150 -1.24 11.77 5.20
N LEU A 151 -0.93 11.09 6.30
CA LEU A 151 0.45 10.89 6.75
C LEU A 151 0.75 9.39 6.94
N VAL A 152 1.96 9.02 6.57
CA VAL A 152 2.66 7.83 7.03
C VAL A 152 3.86 8.33 7.83
N LEU A 153 3.87 8.06 9.13
CA LEU A 153 4.96 8.52 9.99
C LEU A 153 6.05 7.46 10.07
N ASN A 154 7.29 7.87 9.87
CA ASN A 154 8.44 6.98 9.89
C ASN A 154 9.21 7.22 11.20
N TRP A 155 9.04 6.30 12.17
CA TRP A 155 9.72 6.35 13.46
C TRP A 155 11.16 5.89 13.34
N PHE A 156 12.09 6.81 13.53
CA PHE A 156 13.52 6.54 13.65
C PHE A 156 13.88 6.45 15.13
N GLY A 157 14.07 5.23 15.62
CA GLY A 157 14.35 4.93 17.03
C GLY A 157 15.84 4.88 17.38
N HIS A 158 16.30 3.76 17.95
CA HIS A 158 17.71 3.65 18.36
C HIS A 158 18.64 3.20 17.23
N TYR A 159 18.10 2.95 16.04
CA TYR A 159 18.92 2.76 14.87
C TYR A 159 19.80 4.00 14.67
N ALA A 160 21.05 3.83 14.99
CA ALA A 160 22.05 4.83 14.72
C ALA A 160 22.55 4.56 13.31
N SER A 161 22.10 5.35 12.37
CA SER A 161 22.32 5.21 10.95
C SER A 161 23.57 4.42 10.55
N GLY A 162 23.39 3.41 9.75
CA GLY A 162 24.40 2.44 9.39
C GLY A 162 25.63 2.93 8.66
N ASP A 163 25.84 4.20 8.53
CA ASP A 163 27.05 4.75 7.92
C ASP A 163 28.12 5.20 8.92
N GLY A 164 27.96 4.85 10.18
CA GLY A 164 28.94 5.15 11.22
C GLY A 164 28.95 6.60 11.68
N ASN A 165 27.87 7.32 11.52
CA ASN A 165 27.84 8.77 11.62
C ASN A 165 27.13 9.35 12.83
N ILE A 166 26.85 8.60 13.88
CA ILE A 166 26.32 9.18 15.14
C ILE A 166 27.11 10.44 15.54
N TYR A 167 28.42 10.45 15.32
CA TYR A 167 29.28 11.52 15.71
C TYR A 167 29.63 12.54 14.61
N ARG A 168 29.35 12.18 13.33
CA ARG A 168 29.71 13.06 12.22
C ARG A 168 28.82 14.30 12.19
N ASN A 169 27.62 14.19 12.73
CA ASN A 169 26.65 15.26 12.76
C ASN A 169 25.90 15.27 14.09
N LEU A 170 26.58 15.56 15.18
CA LEU A 170 25.94 15.81 16.48
C LEU A 170 24.78 16.82 16.41
N THR A 171 24.59 17.45 15.27
CA THR A 171 23.57 18.46 15.03
C THR A 171 22.42 18.01 14.15
N GLY A 172 22.55 16.94 13.32
CA GLY A 172 21.51 16.66 12.30
C GLY A 172 20.92 15.26 12.32
N GLU A 173 21.74 14.25 12.57
CA GLU A 173 21.35 12.86 12.29
C GLU A 173 21.13 11.98 13.53
N LEU A 174 20.99 12.58 14.72
CA LEU A 174 20.71 11.82 15.92
C LEU A 174 19.29 11.27 15.91
N PHE A 175 19.15 9.96 15.75
CA PHE A 175 17.87 9.28 15.87
C PHE A 175 17.54 9.00 17.32
N ALA A 176 18.43 8.35 18.07
CA ALA A 176 18.27 8.16 19.51
C ALA A 176 18.62 9.43 20.31
N PRO A 177 18.08 9.62 21.51
CA PRO A 177 18.42 10.71 22.41
C PRO A 177 19.92 10.79 22.73
N LEU A 178 20.44 12.01 22.84
CA LEU A 178 21.88 12.27 23.00
C LEU A 178 22.47 11.65 24.28
N ASP A 179 21.70 11.57 25.36
CA ASP A 179 22.13 10.95 26.61
C ASP A 179 22.34 9.43 26.47
N ILE A 180 21.52 8.75 25.66
CA ILE A 180 21.72 7.34 25.31
C ILE A 180 23.02 7.16 24.53
N ILE A 181 23.28 8.07 23.60
CA ILE A 181 24.48 8.00 22.76
C ILE A 181 25.75 8.26 23.57
N ARG A 182 25.70 9.10 24.62
CA ARG A 182 26.83 9.44 25.47
C ARG A 182 27.07 8.47 26.63
N ASP A 183 26.06 7.72 27.05
CA ASP A 183 26.16 6.82 28.21
C ASP A 183 26.28 5.36 27.76
N GLU A 184 27.44 4.96 27.28
CA GLU A 184 27.73 3.59 26.86
C GLU A 184 27.75 2.61 28.03
N ALA A 185 27.85 3.07 29.27
CA ALA A 185 27.82 2.20 30.45
C ALA A 185 26.41 1.72 30.76
N THR A 186 25.41 2.59 30.62
CA THR A 186 24.00 2.25 30.80
C THR A 186 23.39 1.64 29.53
N TYR A 187 23.83 2.10 28.35
CA TYR A 187 23.33 1.68 27.04
C TYR A 187 24.48 1.11 26.21
N PRO A 188 24.79 -0.17 26.39
CA PRO A 188 25.98 -0.79 25.79
C PRO A 188 25.90 -0.82 24.28
N ARG A 189 27.08 -0.85 23.67
CA ARG A 189 27.25 -0.94 22.22
C ARG A 189 27.27 -2.39 21.77
N ALA A 190 26.82 -2.61 20.55
CA ALA A 190 27.01 -3.88 19.89
C ALA A 190 28.49 -4.17 19.70
N VAL A 191 28.86 -5.44 19.82
CA VAL A 191 30.23 -5.94 19.82
C VAL A 191 30.42 -6.82 18.60
N ASP A 192 31.52 -6.64 17.88
CA ASP A 192 31.85 -7.51 16.74
C ASP A 192 32.41 -8.88 17.19
N ALA A 193 32.69 -9.77 16.23
CA ALA A 193 33.20 -11.10 16.52
C ALA A 193 34.62 -11.14 17.14
N ASP A 194 35.36 -10.03 17.07
CA ASP A 194 36.67 -9.89 17.75
C ASP A 194 36.52 -9.35 19.18
N GLY A 195 35.31 -9.06 19.63
CA GLY A 195 35.04 -8.51 20.95
C GLY A 195 35.22 -6.98 21.03
N VAL A 196 35.23 -6.28 19.90
CA VAL A 196 35.36 -4.82 19.83
C VAL A 196 34.00 -4.16 19.84
N PRO A 197 33.69 -3.27 20.83
CA PRO A 197 32.46 -2.50 20.82
C PRO A 197 32.49 -1.41 19.76
N HIS A 198 31.37 -1.21 19.07
CA HIS A 198 31.22 -0.20 18.02
C HIS A 198 30.39 0.98 18.53
N HIS A 199 31.00 2.14 18.72
CA HIS A 199 30.37 3.34 19.29
C HIS A 199 29.08 3.77 18.56
N ASN A 200 28.94 3.44 17.28
CA ASN A 200 27.80 3.81 16.43
C ASN A 200 26.67 2.80 16.46
N ALA A 201 26.83 1.65 17.11
CA ALA A 201 25.87 0.56 17.10
C ALA A 201 25.40 0.27 18.53
N ILE A 202 24.22 0.74 18.89
CA ILE A 202 23.60 0.42 20.17
C ILE A 202 23.16 -1.04 20.14
N SER A 203 23.43 -1.80 21.22
CA SER A 203 23.05 -3.21 21.28
C SER A 203 21.52 -3.37 21.33
N TYR A 204 20.97 -4.13 20.40
CA TYR A 204 19.55 -4.49 20.38
C TYR A 204 19.19 -5.65 21.32
N ASP A 205 20.17 -6.19 22.00
CA ASP A 205 20.00 -7.22 23.05
C ASP A 205 19.98 -6.63 24.47
N ASP A 206 20.26 -5.34 24.62
CA ASP A 206 20.18 -4.64 25.89
C ASP A 206 18.77 -4.13 26.16
N ASP A 207 18.21 -4.55 27.29
CA ASP A 207 16.83 -4.21 27.66
C ASP A 207 16.66 -2.72 28.02
N ALA A 208 17.71 -2.04 28.50
CA ALA A 208 17.58 -0.68 28.99
C ALA A 208 17.19 0.30 27.86
N VAL A 209 17.86 0.20 26.71
CA VAL A 209 17.55 1.04 25.56
C VAL A 209 16.18 0.71 24.98
N ILE A 210 15.86 -0.59 24.81
CA ILE A 210 14.59 -1.02 24.23
C ILE A 210 13.43 -0.59 25.12
N GLN A 211 13.53 -0.76 26.45
CA GLN A 211 12.47 -0.34 27.38
C GLN A 211 12.24 1.17 27.32
N ARG A 212 13.32 1.96 27.18
CA ARG A 212 13.20 3.41 27.07
C ARG A 212 12.55 3.83 25.75
N GLU A 213 12.95 3.20 24.63
CA GLU A 213 12.33 3.47 23.33
C GLU A 213 10.86 3.07 23.31
N VAL A 214 10.52 1.92 23.87
CA VAL A 214 9.12 1.46 24.05
C VAL A 214 8.30 2.48 24.84
N ALA A 215 8.86 3.06 25.92
CA ALA A 215 8.19 4.10 26.70
C ALA A 215 7.96 5.39 25.89
N ALA A 216 8.98 5.82 25.15
CA ALA A 216 8.88 7.00 24.28
C ALA A 216 7.87 6.76 23.13
N PHE A 217 7.91 5.59 22.49
CA PHE A 217 6.98 5.24 21.43
C PHE A 217 5.53 5.13 21.95
N ARG A 218 5.33 4.57 23.15
CA ARG A 218 4.02 4.57 23.81
C ARG A 218 3.48 5.99 24.02
N ALA A 219 4.30 6.90 24.56
CA ALA A 219 3.92 8.30 24.74
C ALA A 219 3.60 9.00 23.41
N PHE A 220 4.38 8.71 22.37
CA PHE A 220 4.12 9.17 21.00
C PHE A 220 2.76 8.65 20.47
N MET A 221 2.45 7.37 20.64
CA MET A 221 1.17 6.79 20.19
C MET A 221 -0.03 7.30 21.00
N GLU A 222 0.14 7.57 22.31
CA GLU A 222 -0.87 8.24 23.15
C GLU A 222 -1.18 9.64 22.64
N HIS A 223 -0.14 10.39 22.26
CA HIS A 223 -0.28 11.69 21.65
C HIS A 223 -1.01 11.62 20.31
N ILE A 224 -0.58 10.74 19.40
CA ILE A 224 -1.24 10.52 18.09
C ILE A 224 -2.72 10.19 18.31
N LYS A 225 -3.05 9.24 19.18
CA LYS A 225 -4.44 8.89 19.49
C LYS A 225 -5.25 10.12 19.94
N LYS A 226 -4.65 10.98 20.77
CA LYS A 226 -5.30 12.18 21.29
C LYS A 226 -5.58 13.21 20.19
N VAL A 227 -4.61 13.47 19.31
CA VAL A 227 -4.72 14.56 18.32
C VAL A 227 -5.33 14.10 17.00
N ASP A 228 -5.24 12.81 16.66
CA ASP A 228 -5.63 12.26 15.36
C ASP A 228 -6.83 11.30 15.40
N GLY A 229 -7.25 10.84 16.57
CA GLY A 229 -8.30 9.82 16.71
C GLY A 229 -9.64 10.16 16.05
N GLN A 230 -9.92 11.44 15.79
CA GLN A 230 -11.12 11.91 15.08
C GLN A 230 -10.84 12.22 13.59
N THR A 231 -9.69 12.79 13.28
CA THR A 231 -9.35 13.26 11.92
C THR A 231 -8.78 12.15 11.05
N ARG A 232 -8.13 11.15 11.67
CA ARG A 232 -7.54 9.99 10.96
C ARG A 232 -6.64 10.41 9.81
N THR A 233 -5.82 11.42 10.07
CA THR A 233 -4.81 11.94 9.14
C THR A 233 -3.63 10.99 9.06
N VAL A 234 -3.26 10.37 10.19
CA VAL A 234 -2.19 9.37 10.26
C VAL A 234 -2.74 7.99 9.88
N LEU A 235 -2.25 7.44 8.78
CA LEU A 235 -2.73 6.16 8.25
C LEU A 235 -1.96 4.96 8.80
N MET A 236 -0.65 5.09 8.91
CA MET A 236 0.27 4.01 9.28
C MET A 236 1.51 4.58 9.94
N ILE A 237 2.17 3.76 10.75
CA ILE A 237 3.49 4.04 11.29
C ILE A 237 4.49 3.03 10.71
N GLN A 238 5.54 3.51 10.06
CA GLN A 238 6.73 2.72 9.82
C GLN A 238 7.57 2.74 11.09
N VAL A 239 7.89 1.56 11.62
CA VAL A 239 8.75 1.41 12.79
C VAL A 239 10.15 1.08 12.32
N GLU A 240 11.06 2.00 12.51
CA GLU A 240 12.43 1.97 12.04
C GLU A 240 12.58 2.00 10.51
N ASN A 241 13.78 2.24 10.05
CA ASN A 241 14.13 2.24 8.64
C ASN A 241 15.38 1.39 8.39
N GLU A 242 15.27 0.41 7.49
CA GLU A 242 16.41 -0.42 7.05
C GLU A 242 17.25 -0.98 8.19
N ILE A 243 16.61 -1.57 9.22
CA ILE A 243 17.29 -1.95 10.45
C ILE A 243 18.45 -2.92 10.22
N ALA A 244 19.55 -2.62 10.90
CA ALA A 244 20.75 -3.45 10.95
C ALA A 244 21.48 -3.24 12.28
N VAL A 245 22.38 -4.14 12.62
CA VAL A 245 23.21 -4.03 13.86
C VAL A 245 24.32 -3.02 13.65
N PHE A 246 24.96 -3.09 12.49
CA PHE A 246 26.12 -2.28 12.13
C PHE A 246 25.93 -1.58 10.79
N GLY A 247 26.71 -0.57 10.54
CA GLY A 247 26.74 0.09 9.24
C GLY A 247 27.55 -0.63 8.17
N ALA A 248 27.74 0.03 7.08
CA ALA A 248 28.03 -0.39 5.71
C ALA A 248 29.29 -1.23 5.39
N ASP A 249 29.81 -2.09 6.22
CA ASP A 249 30.87 -3.03 5.83
C ASP A 249 30.33 -4.44 5.53
N ARG A 250 29.71 -4.58 4.39
CA ARG A 250 28.96 -5.77 3.92
C ARG A 250 29.77 -7.05 3.86
N GLN A 251 31.07 -6.94 3.64
CA GLN A 251 31.94 -8.09 3.42
C GLN A 251 32.56 -8.58 4.73
N ASN A 252 32.47 -7.78 5.79
CA ASN A 252 33.02 -8.12 7.07
C ASN A 252 32.04 -8.96 7.91
N ARG A 253 32.18 -10.29 7.81
CA ARG A 253 31.35 -11.23 8.58
C ARG A 253 31.42 -11.08 10.08
N LYS A 254 32.44 -10.39 10.62
CA LYS A 254 32.56 -10.07 12.04
C LYS A 254 31.46 -9.13 12.53
N LEU A 255 30.79 -8.43 11.61
CA LEU A 255 29.73 -7.46 11.88
C LEU A 255 28.31 -8.01 11.61
N TRP A 256 28.15 -9.31 11.32
CA TRP A 256 26.83 -9.86 10.97
C TRP A 256 25.91 -10.06 12.14
N ARG A 257 26.44 -10.04 13.36
CA ARG A 257 25.67 -10.20 14.59
C ARG A 257 26.30 -9.35 15.70
N ASP A 258 25.52 -8.92 16.68
CA ASP A 258 26.04 -8.46 17.95
C ASP A 258 26.63 -9.68 18.71
N HIS A 259 27.90 -9.60 19.11
CA HIS A 259 28.63 -10.60 19.87
C HIS A 259 28.79 -10.19 21.35
N SER A 260 28.00 -9.24 21.85
CA SER A 260 27.95 -8.91 23.27
C SER A 260 27.62 -10.14 24.13
N PRO A 261 27.98 -10.16 25.42
CA PRO A 261 27.63 -11.29 26.31
C PRO A 261 26.13 -11.60 26.34
N ALA A 262 25.28 -10.57 26.31
CA ALA A 262 23.82 -10.73 26.27
C ALA A 262 23.37 -11.42 24.98
N SER A 263 23.85 -10.95 23.82
CA SER A 263 23.55 -11.52 22.52
C SER A 263 24.08 -12.96 22.39
N ASN A 264 25.31 -13.23 22.83
CA ASN A 264 25.89 -14.57 22.79
C ASN A 264 25.10 -15.59 23.61
N LYS A 265 24.57 -15.17 24.76
CA LYS A 265 23.69 -16.02 25.57
C LYS A 265 22.43 -16.40 24.80
N VAL A 266 21.71 -15.43 24.25
CA VAL A 266 20.48 -15.66 23.48
C VAL A 266 20.74 -16.48 22.23
N PHE A 267 21.83 -16.21 21.51
CA PHE A 267 22.26 -16.96 20.33
C PHE A 267 22.45 -18.46 20.65
N SER A 268 23.15 -18.74 21.74
CA SER A 268 23.40 -20.13 22.20
C SER A 268 22.09 -20.81 22.61
N GLU A 269 21.25 -20.14 23.38
CA GLU A 269 19.95 -20.68 23.84
C GLU A 269 19.00 -20.96 22.67
N LYS A 270 19.02 -20.12 21.62
CA LYS A 270 18.20 -20.30 20.41
C LYS A 270 18.68 -21.47 19.54
N GLY A 271 19.96 -21.86 19.67
CA GLY A 271 20.53 -22.95 18.89
C GLY A 271 20.73 -22.64 17.41
N LEU A 272 20.79 -21.37 17.03
CA LEU A 272 21.11 -20.92 15.68
C LEU A 272 22.62 -20.98 15.45
N THR A 273 23.02 -21.23 14.20
CA THR A 273 24.42 -21.28 13.78
C THR A 273 24.75 -20.24 12.71
N ASP A 274 23.76 -19.51 12.22
CA ASP A 274 23.90 -18.48 11.20
C ASP A 274 23.68 -17.10 11.84
N ASP A 275 24.69 -16.26 11.82
CA ASP A 275 24.68 -14.95 12.45
C ASP A 275 23.64 -14.00 11.85
N LEU A 276 23.45 -14.03 10.53
CA LEU A 276 22.48 -13.16 9.87
C LEU A 276 21.04 -13.57 10.15
N LYS A 277 20.77 -14.87 10.13
CA LYS A 277 19.44 -15.38 10.51
C LYS A 277 19.13 -15.05 11.95
N TYR A 278 20.13 -15.14 12.83
CA TYR A 278 19.97 -14.71 14.22
C TYR A 278 19.62 -13.23 14.31
N SER A 279 20.39 -12.36 13.63
CA SER A 279 20.13 -10.92 13.64
C SER A 279 18.74 -10.59 13.10
N ALA A 280 18.34 -11.17 11.98
CA ALA A 280 16.99 -10.98 11.40
C ALA A 280 15.89 -11.40 12.38
N TRP A 281 16.04 -12.59 12.99
CA TRP A 281 15.11 -13.06 14.00
C TRP A 281 15.11 -12.17 15.24
N ARG A 282 16.27 -11.75 15.73
CA ARG A 282 16.38 -11.02 16.99
C ARG A 282 15.89 -9.57 16.86
N LEU A 283 16.25 -8.87 15.78
CA LEU A 283 15.76 -7.54 15.48
C LEU A 283 14.23 -7.52 15.42
N SER A 284 13.64 -8.48 14.71
CA SER A 284 12.18 -8.57 14.62
C SER A 284 11.53 -8.98 15.93
N SER A 285 12.01 -10.04 16.61
CA SER A 285 11.34 -10.64 17.77
C SER A 285 11.53 -9.85 19.09
N ASN A 286 12.64 -9.12 19.23
CA ASN A 286 12.94 -8.40 20.46
C ASN A 286 12.72 -6.89 20.35
N TRP A 287 13.13 -6.29 19.25
CA TRP A 287 13.06 -4.84 19.07
C TRP A 287 11.76 -4.41 18.41
N ILE A 288 11.57 -4.69 17.12
CA ILE A 288 10.38 -4.23 16.37
C ILE A 288 9.08 -4.70 17.02
N ARG A 289 9.05 -5.96 17.45
CA ARG A 289 7.88 -6.53 18.15
C ARG A 289 7.49 -5.72 19.37
N ARG A 290 8.45 -5.44 20.27
CA ARG A 290 8.15 -4.75 21.54
C ARG A 290 7.65 -3.33 21.34
N ILE A 291 8.18 -2.64 20.32
CA ILE A 291 7.73 -1.29 19.97
C ILE A 291 6.32 -1.36 19.35
N THR A 292 6.08 -2.26 18.40
CA THR A 292 4.78 -2.38 17.75
C THR A 292 3.70 -2.91 18.70
N ASP A 293 4.01 -3.84 19.61
CA ASP A 293 3.09 -4.30 20.64
C ASP A 293 2.65 -3.12 21.53
N ALA A 294 3.61 -2.30 22.00
CA ALA A 294 3.32 -1.12 22.83
C ALA A 294 2.46 -0.08 22.10
N GLY A 295 2.72 0.12 20.81
CA GLY A 295 1.92 1.04 19.98
C GLY A 295 0.49 0.54 19.74
N ALA A 296 0.35 -0.75 19.42
CA ALA A 296 -0.94 -1.37 19.14
C ALA A 296 -1.88 -1.39 20.36
N GLU A 297 -1.32 -1.57 21.57
CA GLU A 297 -2.08 -1.47 22.82
C GLU A 297 -2.71 -0.08 23.02
N VAL A 298 -2.05 0.97 22.53
CA VAL A 298 -2.50 2.37 22.68
C VAL A 298 -3.45 2.77 21.56
N TYR A 299 -2.99 2.61 20.30
CA TYR A 299 -3.72 3.08 19.13
C TYR A 299 -3.47 2.13 17.95
N PRO A 300 -4.40 1.20 17.67
CA PRO A 300 -4.17 0.07 16.77
C PRO A 300 -4.36 0.45 15.30
N ILE A 301 -3.65 1.47 14.81
CA ILE A 301 -3.49 1.72 13.39
C ILE A 301 -2.44 0.78 12.79
N PRO A 302 -2.37 0.57 11.47
CA PRO A 302 -1.39 -0.32 10.87
C PRO A 302 0.06 0.10 11.14
N PHE A 303 0.87 -0.87 11.58
CA PHE A 303 2.33 -0.74 11.65
C PHE A 303 2.96 -1.51 10.51
N PHE A 304 4.09 -1.06 10.05
CA PHE A 304 4.96 -1.81 9.15
C PHE A 304 6.43 -1.48 9.45
N HIS A 305 7.29 -2.20 8.82
CA HIS A 305 8.72 -2.06 8.91
C HIS A 305 9.28 -2.34 7.52
N ASN A 306 10.46 -1.85 7.16
CA ASN A 306 11.02 -2.04 5.84
C ASN A 306 12.41 -2.69 5.86
N TYR A 307 12.74 -3.34 4.75
CA TYR A 307 14.05 -3.90 4.47
C TYR A 307 14.61 -3.32 3.17
N VAL A 308 15.94 -3.32 3.07
CA VAL A 308 16.61 -3.07 1.80
C VAL A 308 16.29 -4.23 0.85
N GLY A 309 15.70 -3.92 -0.28
CA GLY A 309 15.38 -4.90 -1.31
C GLY A 309 16.65 -5.36 -2.04
N GLY A 310 16.72 -6.65 -2.34
CA GLY A 310 17.86 -7.25 -3.03
C GLY A 310 18.59 -8.30 -2.20
N LYS A 311 19.82 -8.60 -2.59
CA LYS A 311 20.64 -9.55 -1.84
C LYS A 311 21.11 -8.93 -0.54
N LEU A 312 21.10 -9.73 0.52
CA LEU A 312 21.51 -9.43 1.88
C LEU A 312 22.76 -8.55 2.02
N THR A 313 23.65 -8.65 1.07
CA THR A 313 24.98 -8.08 1.16
C THR A 313 25.09 -6.65 0.64
N ASP A 314 23.95 -5.99 0.32
CA ASP A 314 24.09 -4.79 -0.49
C ASP A 314 24.17 -3.49 0.28
N TRP A 315 23.60 -3.36 1.47
CA TRP A 315 23.66 -2.09 2.17
C TRP A 315 23.97 -2.19 3.67
N MET A 316 23.21 -2.98 4.43
CA MET A 316 23.28 -2.99 5.88
C MET A 316 23.84 -4.31 6.42
N VAL A 317 24.69 -4.24 7.44
CA VAL A 317 25.35 -5.43 8.01
C VAL A 317 24.68 -5.82 9.32
N GLY A 318 24.36 -7.13 9.42
CA GLY A 318 23.59 -7.62 10.57
C GLY A 318 22.12 -7.21 10.53
N GLY A 319 21.63 -6.82 9.35
CA GLY A 319 20.23 -6.56 9.09
C GLY A 319 19.48 -7.80 8.63
N ALA A 320 18.16 -7.70 8.55
CA ALA A 320 17.37 -8.75 7.96
C ALA A 320 17.62 -8.83 6.45
N PRO A 321 17.77 -10.05 5.90
CA PRO A 321 17.75 -10.23 4.46
C PRO A 321 16.43 -9.72 3.91
N GLY A 322 16.47 -8.93 2.84
CA GLY A 322 15.24 -8.53 2.15
C GLY A 322 14.40 -9.73 1.67
N GLU A 323 14.95 -10.92 1.65
CA GLU A 323 14.27 -12.17 1.32
C GLU A 323 13.61 -12.86 2.53
N ASP A 324 13.87 -12.41 3.76
CA ASP A 324 13.37 -13.04 5.00
C ASP A 324 12.18 -12.28 5.62
N VAL A 325 11.25 -11.86 4.79
CA VAL A 325 10.02 -11.18 5.24
C VAL A 325 9.13 -12.08 6.11
N ALA A 326 9.19 -13.40 5.90
CA ALA A 326 8.40 -14.36 6.66
C ALA A 326 8.76 -14.34 8.15
N THR A 327 10.04 -14.32 8.47
CA THR A 327 10.53 -14.25 9.87
C THR A 327 10.01 -13.01 10.59
N ALA A 328 10.02 -11.84 9.93
CA ALA A 328 9.48 -10.63 10.53
C ALA A 328 7.97 -10.71 10.78
N LEU A 329 7.21 -11.22 9.80
CA LEU A 329 5.76 -11.36 9.92
C LEU A 329 5.35 -12.37 11.01
N GLU A 330 6.11 -13.43 11.20
CA GLU A 330 5.88 -14.42 12.25
C GLU A 330 6.19 -13.84 13.64
N ASN A 331 7.27 -13.09 13.75
CA ASN A 331 7.72 -12.53 15.04
C ASN A 331 6.94 -11.28 15.46
N CYS A 332 6.42 -10.49 14.52
CA CYS A 332 5.74 -9.22 14.78
C CYS A 332 4.26 -9.29 14.36
N PRO A 333 3.36 -9.76 15.24
CA PRO A 333 1.95 -9.94 14.89
C PRO A 333 1.22 -8.64 14.55
N HIS A 334 1.72 -7.50 15.04
CA HIS A 334 1.12 -6.19 14.82
C HIS A 334 1.63 -5.46 13.57
N ILE A 335 2.65 -5.97 12.86
CA ILE A 335 2.98 -5.43 11.55
C ILE A 335 2.03 -5.99 10.47
N ALA A 336 1.51 -5.10 9.65
CA ALA A 336 0.60 -5.46 8.56
C ALA A 336 1.35 -6.08 7.37
N PHE A 337 2.53 -5.55 7.07
CA PHE A 337 3.43 -6.02 6.01
C PHE A 337 4.88 -5.60 6.30
N VAL A 338 5.80 -6.16 5.56
CA VAL A 338 7.18 -5.69 5.45
C VAL A 338 7.31 -4.92 4.15
N GLY A 339 7.65 -3.64 4.24
CA GLY A 339 7.92 -2.78 3.10
C GLY A 339 9.32 -3.01 2.51
N LEU A 340 9.52 -2.54 1.29
CA LEU A 340 10.75 -2.72 0.53
C LEU A 340 11.31 -1.38 0.10
N ASN A 341 12.58 -1.16 0.39
CA ASN A 341 13.38 -0.12 -0.23
C ASN A 341 14.05 -0.74 -1.44
N LEU A 342 13.37 -0.64 -2.60
CA LEU A 342 13.74 -1.35 -3.83
C LEU A 342 14.31 -0.38 -4.87
N TYR A 343 15.62 -0.24 -4.87
CA TYR A 343 16.35 0.54 -5.86
C TYR A 343 16.76 -0.36 -7.03
N VAL A 344 16.32 -0.03 -8.22
CA VAL A 344 16.55 -0.84 -9.43
C VAL A 344 17.26 -0.04 -10.52
N PRO A 345 18.06 -0.69 -11.36
CA PRO A 345 18.69 0.00 -12.49
C PRO A 345 17.66 0.66 -13.42
N PRO A 346 17.98 1.83 -13.99
CA PRO A 346 17.08 2.55 -14.88
C PRO A 346 16.62 1.76 -16.12
N GLU A 347 17.46 0.84 -16.59
CA GLU A 347 17.22 -0.05 -17.72
C GLU A 347 16.35 -1.27 -17.39
N SER A 348 15.97 -1.47 -16.14
CA SER A 348 15.18 -2.62 -15.70
C SER A 348 13.88 -2.76 -16.48
N SER A 349 13.59 -3.97 -16.91
CA SER A 349 12.36 -4.30 -17.61
C SER A 349 11.17 -4.42 -16.65
N ALA A 350 9.95 -4.37 -17.19
CA ALA A 350 8.74 -4.65 -16.41
C ALA A 350 8.76 -6.07 -15.79
N ASN A 351 9.39 -7.04 -16.48
CA ASN A 351 9.55 -8.39 -15.96
C ASN A 351 10.56 -8.46 -14.81
N ASP A 352 11.61 -7.63 -14.82
CA ASP A 352 12.55 -7.54 -13.68
C ASP A 352 11.82 -7.01 -12.43
N PHE A 353 10.93 -6.02 -12.60
CA PHE A 353 10.08 -5.52 -11.50
C PHE A 353 9.18 -6.61 -10.95
N ARG A 354 8.48 -7.35 -11.82
CA ARG A 354 7.63 -8.47 -11.40
C ARG A 354 8.42 -9.56 -10.68
N ALA A 355 9.59 -9.91 -11.20
CA ALA A 355 10.48 -10.90 -10.58
C ALA A 355 10.98 -10.44 -9.20
N ALA A 356 11.32 -9.14 -9.06
CA ALA A 356 11.70 -8.58 -7.77
C ALA A 356 10.55 -8.64 -6.77
N LEU A 357 9.36 -8.15 -7.14
CA LEU A 357 8.20 -8.12 -6.24
C LEU A 357 7.71 -9.53 -5.86
N ASN A 358 7.75 -10.50 -6.79
CA ASN A 358 7.36 -11.89 -6.51
C ASN A 358 8.18 -12.54 -5.38
N ARG A 359 9.45 -12.16 -5.21
CA ARG A 359 10.30 -12.68 -4.12
C ARG A 359 9.77 -12.28 -2.74
N TYR A 360 9.08 -11.15 -2.66
CA TYR A 360 8.53 -10.60 -1.41
C TYR A 360 7.03 -10.86 -1.24
N HIS A 361 6.38 -11.41 -2.26
CA HIS A 361 4.99 -11.81 -2.21
C HIS A 361 4.85 -13.19 -1.57
N VAL A 362 5.10 -13.24 -0.27
CA VAL A 362 5.10 -14.47 0.52
C VAL A 362 4.08 -14.37 1.66
N SER A 363 3.40 -15.49 1.96
CA SER A 363 2.42 -15.53 3.05
C SER A 363 1.39 -14.38 2.93
N ARG A 364 1.24 -13.60 4.01
CA ARG A 364 0.37 -12.41 4.07
C ARG A 364 1.06 -11.11 3.63
N ASN A 365 2.30 -11.17 3.17
CA ASN A 365 3.02 -9.96 2.78
C ASN A 365 2.52 -9.40 1.46
N LEU A 366 2.25 -8.11 1.45
CA LEU A 366 2.00 -7.34 0.24
C LEU A 366 3.28 -6.60 -0.13
N PRO A 367 3.88 -6.86 -1.31
CA PRO A 367 5.17 -6.28 -1.69
C PRO A 367 5.05 -4.78 -1.94
N SER A 368 5.02 -4.05 -0.85
CA SER A 368 4.88 -2.60 -0.78
C SER A 368 6.20 -1.91 -1.02
N ILE A 369 6.22 -0.87 -1.83
CA ILE A 369 7.42 -0.08 -2.09
C ILE A 369 7.43 1.12 -1.16
N THR A 370 8.34 1.10 -0.19
CA THR A 370 8.49 2.14 0.84
C THR A 370 9.62 3.12 0.54
N GLU A 371 10.54 2.74 -0.36
CA GLU A 371 11.49 3.61 -1.03
C GLU A 371 11.86 3.04 -2.41
N THR A 372 12.11 3.91 -3.36
CA THR A 372 12.70 3.60 -4.66
C THR A 372 13.30 4.86 -5.28
N ASN A 373 13.89 4.72 -6.46
CA ASN A 373 14.51 5.82 -7.18
C ASN A 373 13.55 7.00 -7.38
N SER A 374 14.01 8.18 -7.01
CA SER A 374 13.29 9.46 -7.24
C SER A 374 13.72 10.15 -8.52
N ASP A 375 14.81 9.72 -9.10
CA ASP A 375 15.52 10.50 -10.09
C ASP A 375 15.03 10.31 -11.54
N ARG A 376 15.85 10.75 -12.45
CA ARG A 376 15.78 10.92 -13.91
C ARG A 376 15.16 9.78 -14.70
N SER A 377 14.84 8.66 -14.07
CA SER A 377 14.36 7.46 -14.75
C SER A 377 12.84 7.31 -14.61
N PRO A 378 12.13 6.81 -15.62
CA PRO A 378 10.72 6.44 -15.52
C PRO A 378 10.50 5.15 -14.68
N VAL A 379 11.46 4.79 -13.79
CA VAL A 379 11.37 3.59 -12.93
C VAL A 379 10.18 3.70 -12.00
N ALA A 380 10.08 4.77 -11.22
CA ALA A 380 9.05 4.90 -10.20
C ALA A 380 7.62 4.80 -10.76
N PRO A 381 7.22 5.51 -11.85
CA PRO A 381 5.90 5.36 -12.44
C PRO A 381 5.60 3.94 -12.93
N ARG A 382 6.57 3.27 -13.56
CA ARG A 382 6.41 1.90 -14.09
C ARG A 382 6.28 0.89 -12.96
N LEU A 383 7.13 1.02 -11.93
CA LEU A 383 7.09 0.16 -10.75
C LEU A 383 5.78 0.36 -9.96
N ALA A 384 5.27 1.60 -9.87
CA ALA A 384 4.00 1.91 -9.20
C ALA A 384 2.81 1.18 -9.83
N TYR A 385 2.68 1.22 -11.16
CA TYR A 385 1.60 0.53 -11.86
C TYR A 385 1.63 -0.98 -11.62
N ILE A 386 2.83 -1.59 -11.63
CA ILE A 386 2.98 -3.03 -11.35
C ILE A 386 2.69 -3.32 -9.87
N ALA A 387 3.33 -2.62 -8.95
CA ALA A 387 3.19 -2.88 -7.52
C ALA A 387 1.74 -2.69 -7.05
N ILE A 388 1.09 -1.61 -7.47
CA ILE A 388 -0.28 -1.29 -7.09
C ILE A 388 -1.29 -2.17 -7.85
N GLY A 389 -1.17 -2.25 -9.17
CA GLY A 389 -2.17 -2.93 -10.00
C GLY A 389 -2.06 -4.45 -9.99
N GLU A 390 -0.85 -5.01 -10.04
CA GLU A 390 -0.67 -6.46 -10.11
C GLU A 390 -0.50 -7.11 -8.73
N PHE A 391 0.13 -6.42 -7.78
CA PHE A 391 0.43 -6.98 -6.46
C PHE A 391 -0.43 -6.44 -5.31
N GLY A 392 -1.23 -5.40 -5.57
CA GLY A 392 -2.08 -4.80 -4.54
C GLY A 392 -1.30 -4.10 -3.43
N ALA A 393 -0.13 -3.54 -3.74
CA ALA A 393 0.69 -2.82 -2.76
C ALA A 393 -0.13 -1.71 -2.07
N PRO A 394 -0.24 -1.72 -0.73
CA PRO A 394 -1.01 -0.70 0.00
C PRO A 394 -0.33 0.66 0.05
N ILE A 395 0.97 0.71 -0.27
CA ILE A 395 1.76 1.94 -0.32
C ILE A 395 2.78 1.88 -1.45
N PHE A 396 2.96 3.03 -2.11
CA PHE A 396 4.06 3.30 -3.01
C PHE A 396 4.65 4.67 -2.67
N ALA A 397 5.91 4.72 -2.24
CA ALA A 397 6.56 5.93 -1.76
C ALA A 397 8.02 6.01 -2.21
N PRO A 398 8.32 6.65 -3.35
CA PRO A 398 9.72 6.92 -3.76
C PRO A 398 10.46 7.79 -2.74
N TRP A 399 11.77 7.71 -2.73
CA TRP A 399 12.69 8.55 -1.97
C TRP A 399 13.53 9.37 -2.97
N ALA A 400 13.60 10.73 -2.92
CA ALA A 400 13.01 11.56 -1.90
C ALA A 400 12.28 12.77 -2.52
N LEU A 401 11.36 13.37 -1.74
CA LEU A 401 10.58 14.51 -2.23
C LEU A 401 11.46 15.74 -2.48
N ASN A 402 12.37 16.05 -1.54
CA ASN A 402 13.39 17.07 -1.69
C ASN A 402 14.79 16.50 -1.36
N VAL A 403 15.80 17.23 -1.73
CA VAL A 403 17.19 16.94 -1.38
C VAL A 403 17.86 18.26 -1.02
N SER A 404 18.23 18.42 0.26
CA SER A 404 18.89 19.62 0.76
C SER A 404 20.41 19.53 0.72
N TYR A 405 20.94 18.36 0.39
CA TYR A 405 22.36 18.10 0.45
C TYR A 405 22.86 17.36 -0.82
N PRO A 406 24.11 17.57 -1.27
CA PRO A 406 24.59 16.98 -2.52
C PRO A 406 24.53 15.45 -2.51
N THR A 407 23.61 14.89 -3.24
CA THR A 407 23.48 13.46 -3.48
C THR A 407 23.42 13.19 -4.98
N PRO A 408 23.68 11.97 -5.45
CA PRO A 408 23.43 11.62 -6.85
C PRO A 408 21.95 11.63 -7.21
N TYR A 409 21.06 11.64 -6.22
CA TYR A 409 19.59 11.61 -6.42
C TYR A 409 19.07 13.00 -6.77
N GLN A 410 18.05 13.05 -7.62
CA GLN A 410 17.37 14.29 -7.98
C GLN A 410 16.07 14.40 -7.17
N PRO A 411 15.80 15.57 -6.55
CA PRO A 411 14.54 15.78 -5.86
C PRO A 411 13.37 15.81 -6.83
N TYR A 412 12.16 15.58 -6.32
CA TYR A 412 10.93 15.88 -7.05
C TYR A 412 10.50 17.34 -6.90
N VAL A 413 10.83 17.96 -5.77
CA VAL A 413 10.51 19.36 -5.48
C VAL A 413 11.79 20.13 -5.20
N LEU A 414 11.95 21.26 -5.86
CA LEU A 414 13.07 22.18 -5.70
C LEU A 414 12.90 23.06 -4.46
N PRO A 415 13.95 23.68 -3.93
CA PRO A 415 13.87 24.51 -2.71
C PRO A 415 12.90 25.70 -2.81
N ASP A 416 12.56 26.15 -4.01
CA ASP A 416 11.57 27.21 -4.24
C ASP A 416 10.12 26.68 -4.31
N GLY A 417 9.90 25.39 -4.05
CA GLY A 417 8.59 24.73 -4.10
C GLY A 417 8.13 24.34 -5.51
N THR A 418 8.91 24.60 -6.56
CA THR A 418 8.58 24.18 -7.92
C THR A 418 8.92 22.72 -8.16
N LEU A 419 8.23 22.10 -9.12
CA LEU A 419 8.46 20.71 -9.49
C LEU A 419 9.71 20.57 -10.36
N ALA A 420 10.59 19.65 -10.02
CA ALA A 420 11.70 19.25 -10.87
C ALA A 420 11.19 18.45 -12.10
N ASN A 421 11.99 18.39 -13.17
CA ASN A 421 11.59 17.71 -14.40
C ASN A 421 11.16 16.24 -14.19
N GLY A 422 11.83 15.51 -13.32
CA GLY A 422 11.47 14.12 -13.00
C GLY A 422 10.14 13.94 -12.28
N ALA A 423 9.64 14.99 -11.62
CA ALA A 423 8.38 14.98 -10.90
C ALA A 423 7.15 14.80 -11.80
N TYR A 424 7.22 15.30 -13.05
CA TYR A 424 6.06 15.27 -13.95
C TYR A 424 5.65 13.86 -14.35
N ALA A 425 6.60 12.93 -14.51
CA ALA A 425 6.28 11.54 -14.80
C ALA A 425 5.58 10.85 -13.61
N LEU A 426 6.04 11.09 -12.38
CA LEU A 426 5.40 10.57 -11.17
C LEU A 426 4.03 11.22 -10.95
N ARG A 427 3.90 12.54 -11.22
CA ARG A 427 2.63 13.28 -11.16
C ARG A 427 1.61 12.66 -12.11
N ASP A 428 1.97 12.43 -13.38
CA ASP A 428 1.06 11.84 -14.36
C ASP A 428 0.60 10.44 -13.93
N CYS A 429 1.52 9.66 -13.36
CA CYS A 429 1.22 8.35 -12.75
C CYS A 429 0.22 8.49 -11.58
N TYR A 430 0.49 9.33 -10.60
CA TYR A 430 -0.34 9.45 -9.40
C TYR A 430 -1.70 10.10 -9.69
N VAL A 431 -1.74 11.10 -10.56
CA VAL A 431 -3.00 11.72 -11.01
C VAL A 431 -3.89 10.68 -11.70
N SER A 432 -3.34 9.83 -12.58
CA SER A 432 -4.12 8.81 -13.27
C SER A 432 -4.64 7.73 -12.29
N LEU A 433 -3.77 7.18 -11.44
CA LEU A 433 -4.15 6.18 -10.44
C LEU A 433 -5.20 6.75 -9.45
N GLY A 434 -5.02 7.99 -9.03
CA GLY A 434 -5.93 8.69 -8.11
C GLY A 434 -7.37 8.80 -8.61
N LYS A 435 -7.58 8.83 -9.93
CA LYS A 435 -8.93 8.88 -10.53
C LYS A 435 -9.83 7.68 -10.17
N ALA A 436 -9.24 6.50 -9.89
CA ALA A 436 -10.00 5.29 -9.61
C ALA A 436 -9.36 4.42 -8.50
N LEU A 437 -8.65 5.02 -7.56
CA LEU A 437 -7.78 4.33 -6.63
C LEU A 437 -8.50 3.27 -5.80
N SER A 438 -9.68 3.57 -5.24
CA SER A 438 -10.46 2.60 -4.46
C SER A 438 -10.90 1.40 -5.31
N LEU A 439 -11.18 1.62 -6.59
CA LEU A 439 -11.53 0.54 -7.52
C LEU A 439 -10.29 -0.30 -7.85
N ILE A 440 -9.16 0.33 -8.13
CA ILE A 440 -7.88 -0.37 -8.34
C ILE A 440 -7.56 -1.24 -7.12
N SER A 441 -7.62 -0.68 -5.91
CA SER A 441 -7.35 -1.41 -4.65
C SER A 441 -8.30 -2.61 -4.46
N SER A 442 -9.56 -2.50 -4.93
CA SER A 442 -10.53 -3.58 -4.85
C SER A 442 -10.23 -4.75 -5.79
N TYR A 443 -9.65 -4.49 -6.95
CA TYR A 443 -9.44 -5.50 -8.00
C TYR A 443 -7.96 -5.85 -8.26
N ALA A 444 -7.02 -5.17 -7.63
CA ALA A 444 -5.60 -5.45 -7.77
C ALA A 444 -5.28 -6.93 -7.49
N GLY A 445 -4.42 -7.52 -8.32
CA GLY A 445 -4.05 -8.93 -8.20
C GLY A 445 -5.11 -9.95 -8.63
N THR A 446 -6.26 -9.50 -9.20
CA THR A 446 -7.30 -10.39 -9.74
C THR A 446 -7.19 -10.55 -11.25
N ASP A 447 -7.92 -11.49 -11.82
CA ASP A 447 -8.08 -11.67 -13.28
C ASP A 447 -8.90 -10.55 -13.93
N ARG A 448 -9.67 -9.80 -13.13
CA ARG A 448 -10.47 -8.66 -13.57
C ARG A 448 -9.68 -7.39 -13.80
N LEU A 449 -8.41 -7.34 -13.39
CA LEU A 449 -7.53 -6.18 -13.57
C LEU A 449 -6.24 -6.60 -14.30
N LYS A 450 -5.87 -5.83 -15.33
CA LYS A 450 -4.58 -6.00 -16.03
C LYS A 450 -3.86 -4.67 -16.19
N VAL A 451 -2.54 -4.74 -16.06
CA VAL A 451 -1.61 -3.62 -16.24
C VAL A 451 -0.94 -3.75 -17.60
N PHE A 452 -0.90 -2.66 -18.33
CA PHE A 452 -0.30 -2.55 -19.66
C PHE A 452 0.74 -1.44 -19.69
N MET A 453 1.93 -1.76 -20.15
CA MET A 453 3.03 -0.83 -20.36
C MET A 453 4.10 -1.43 -21.25
N SER A 454 5.09 -0.63 -21.64
CA SER A 454 6.29 -1.14 -22.31
C SER A 454 7.05 -2.12 -21.42
N GLN A 455 7.54 -3.22 -22.00
CA GLN A 455 8.43 -4.14 -21.30
C GLN A 455 9.81 -3.52 -21.00
N LEU A 456 10.30 -2.66 -21.89
CA LEU A 456 11.58 -1.98 -21.74
C LEU A 456 11.40 -0.46 -21.68
N PRO A 457 12.20 0.26 -20.87
CA PRO A 457 12.18 1.72 -20.89
C PRO A 457 12.59 2.24 -22.27
N GLY A 458 12.05 3.41 -22.65
CA GLY A 458 12.36 4.04 -23.92
C GLY A 458 11.84 3.32 -25.17
N LYS A 459 10.90 2.39 -25.04
CA LYS A 459 10.33 1.61 -26.16
C LYS A 459 8.81 1.77 -26.23
N ARG A 460 8.30 2.07 -27.43
CA ARG A 460 6.86 1.95 -27.73
C ARG A 460 6.42 0.50 -27.55
N PHE A 461 5.15 0.32 -27.24
CA PHE A 461 4.61 -1.03 -27.04
C PHE A 461 3.24 -1.20 -27.68
N SER A 462 2.90 -2.46 -27.93
CA SER A 462 1.54 -2.91 -28.23
C SER A 462 1.38 -4.29 -27.61
N THR A 463 0.52 -4.39 -26.61
CA THR A 463 0.33 -5.61 -25.83
C THR A 463 -1.14 -5.99 -25.81
N THR A 464 -1.44 -7.25 -26.05
CA THR A 464 -2.80 -7.81 -25.98
C THR A 464 -2.88 -8.78 -24.80
N ALA A 465 -3.95 -8.68 -24.01
CA ALA A 465 -4.27 -9.59 -22.93
C ALA A 465 -5.77 -9.83 -22.82
N ASP A 466 -6.15 -10.92 -22.18
CA ASP A 466 -7.52 -11.15 -21.71
C ASP A 466 -7.74 -10.43 -20.38
N VAL A 467 -8.84 -9.69 -20.28
CA VAL A 467 -9.33 -9.06 -19.06
C VAL A 467 -10.72 -9.59 -18.79
N TYR A 468 -10.79 -10.63 -17.99
CA TYR A 468 -12.03 -11.32 -17.61
C TYR A 468 -12.93 -11.62 -18.82
N GLY A 469 -12.39 -12.31 -19.82
CA GLY A 469 -13.09 -12.72 -21.04
C GLY A 469 -13.19 -11.69 -22.16
N ALA A 470 -12.69 -10.46 -21.96
CA ALA A 470 -12.58 -9.46 -23.01
C ALA A 470 -11.15 -9.35 -23.52
N LYS A 471 -10.96 -9.30 -24.85
CA LYS A 471 -9.65 -9.12 -25.46
C LYS A 471 -9.30 -7.64 -25.52
N VAL A 472 -8.29 -7.25 -24.77
CA VAL A 472 -7.83 -5.86 -24.67
C VAL A 472 -6.45 -5.72 -25.28
N THR A 473 -6.28 -4.74 -26.17
CA THR A 473 -4.99 -4.35 -26.75
C THR A 473 -4.69 -2.92 -26.35
N VAL A 474 -3.52 -2.70 -25.74
CA VAL A 474 -3.03 -1.36 -25.41
C VAL A 474 -1.75 -1.10 -26.16
N SER A 475 -1.70 0.06 -26.83
CA SER A 475 -0.53 0.52 -27.58
C SER A 475 -0.16 1.93 -27.13
N GLY A 476 1.11 2.18 -26.88
CA GLY A 476 1.50 3.49 -26.33
C GLY A 476 2.94 3.87 -26.62
N SER A 477 3.27 5.08 -26.18
CA SER A 477 4.65 5.58 -26.11
C SER A 477 5.46 4.78 -25.08
N ASP A 478 6.72 5.07 -24.98
CA ASP A 478 7.67 4.43 -24.05
C ASP A 478 7.33 4.67 -22.58
N ASP A 479 6.64 5.74 -22.27
CA ASP A 479 6.16 6.13 -20.96
C ASP A 479 4.63 6.01 -20.79
N GLY A 480 3.92 5.50 -21.82
CA GLY A 480 2.50 5.21 -21.77
C GLY A 480 2.17 4.04 -20.87
N GLN A 481 1.10 4.14 -20.09
CA GLN A 481 0.67 3.11 -19.15
C GLN A 481 -0.85 3.09 -19.03
N ALA A 482 -1.40 1.88 -18.85
CA ALA A 482 -2.82 1.71 -18.55
C ALA A 482 -3.07 0.58 -17.56
N ILE A 483 -4.12 0.74 -16.77
CA ILE A 483 -4.83 -0.31 -16.07
C ILE A 483 -6.20 -0.46 -16.71
N VAL A 484 -6.60 -1.67 -17.03
CA VAL A 484 -7.96 -1.98 -17.48
C VAL A 484 -8.60 -2.91 -16.46
N ILE A 485 -9.76 -2.52 -15.97
CA ILE A 485 -10.56 -3.26 -15.01
C ILE A 485 -11.91 -3.61 -15.66
N HIS A 486 -12.37 -4.87 -15.51
CA HIS A 486 -13.68 -5.34 -15.90
C HIS A 486 -14.48 -5.74 -14.64
N PRO A 487 -15.00 -4.74 -13.89
CA PRO A 487 -15.53 -4.99 -12.56
C PRO A 487 -16.86 -5.78 -12.57
N THR A 488 -17.68 -5.58 -13.60
CA THR A 488 -18.96 -6.29 -13.78
C THR A 488 -19.12 -6.70 -15.23
N GLU A 489 -20.09 -7.57 -15.54
CA GLU A 489 -20.38 -8.03 -16.92
C GLU A 489 -20.79 -6.88 -17.87
N THR A 490 -21.11 -5.72 -17.32
CA THR A 490 -21.62 -4.56 -18.07
C THR A 490 -20.77 -3.30 -17.90
N GLU A 491 -19.52 -3.45 -17.47
CA GLU A 491 -18.69 -2.29 -17.18
C GLU A 491 -17.19 -2.55 -17.42
N PHE A 492 -16.54 -1.61 -18.11
CA PHE A 492 -15.08 -1.47 -18.11
C PHE A 492 -14.67 -0.14 -17.47
N VAL A 493 -13.52 -0.16 -16.80
CA VAL A 493 -12.85 1.03 -16.30
C VAL A 493 -11.40 1.02 -16.78
N ILE A 494 -11.01 2.08 -17.47
CA ILE A 494 -9.69 2.23 -18.07
C ILE A 494 -9.01 3.44 -17.42
N ILE A 495 -7.83 3.24 -16.87
CA ILE A 495 -7.06 4.29 -16.20
C ILE A 495 -5.70 4.35 -16.86
N GLY A 496 -5.23 5.53 -17.25
CA GLY A 496 -3.90 5.61 -17.85
C GLY A 496 -3.61 6.96 -18.52
N TYR A 497 -2.53 6.96 -19.27
CA TYR A 497 -2.06 8.11 -20.03
C TYR A 497 -1.10 7.69 -21.16
N ARG A 498 -1.00 8.50 -22.22
CA ARG A 498 -0.10 8.37 -23.39
C ARG A 498 -0.19 7.02 -24.08
N CYS A 499 -1.40 6.48 -24.20
CA CYS A 499 -1.67 5.21 -24.88
C CYS A 499 -3.10 5.16 -25.43
N GLY A 500 -3.28 4.35 -26.48
CA GLY A 500 -4.58 3.97 -27.00
C GLY A 500 -4.97 2.59 -26.50
N VAL A 501 -6.21 2.40 -26.12
CA VAL A 501 -6.80 1.15 -25.66
C VAL A 501 -7.86 0.68 -26.64
N SER A 502 -7.79 -0.58 -27.07
CA SER A 502 -8.79 -1.22 -27.93
C SER A 502 -9.38 -2.43 -27.21
N ILE A 503 -10.67 -2.43 -26.98
CA ILE A 503 -11.41 -3.53 -26.33
C ILE A 503 -12.26 -4.23 -27.39
N GLU A 504 -12.06 -5.55 -27.57
CA GLU A 504 -12.86 -6.39 -28.44
C GLU A 504 -13.91 -7.11 -27.59
N ASN A 505 -15.20 -6.84 -27.90
CA ASN A 505 -16.33 -7.46 -27.21
C ASN A 505 -17.57 -7.47 -28.12
N GLU A 506 -18.40 -8.52 -28.05
CA GLU A 506 -19.61 -8.68 -28.83
C GLU A 506 -20.64 -7.54 -28.65
N ILE A 507 -20.59 -6.86 -27.51
CA ILE A 507 -21.47 -5.72 -27.22
C ILE A 507 -21.26 -4.52 -28.14
N PHE A 508 -20.09 -4.39 -28.74
CA PHE A 508 -19.76 -3.26 -29.66
C PHE A 508 -20.29 -3.51 -31.09
N THR A 509 -21.44 -4.18 -31.17
CA THR A 509 -22.20 -4.38 -32.41
C THR A 509 -23.62 -3.86 -32.28
N TRP A 510 -24.22 -3.53 -33.42
CA TRP A 510 -25.61 -3.15 -33.47
C TRP A 510 -26.54 -4.36 -33.15
N PRO A 511 -27.64 -4.24 -32.36
CA PRO A 511 -28.19 -2.99 -31.79
C PRO A 511 -27.65 -2.65 -30.39
N THR A 512 -26.81 -3.48 -29.79
CA THR A 512 -26.30 -3.31 -28.40
C THR A 512 -25.50 -2.03 -28.26
N LEU A 513 -24.81 -1.61 -29.33
CA LEU A 513 -23.99 -0.42 -29.38
C LEU A 513 -24.74 0.86 -28.93
N GLU A 514 -26.05 0.96 -29.20
CA GLU A 514 -26.86 2.13 -28.79
C GLU A 514 -26.97 2.30 -27.27
N LYS A 515 -26.71 1.23 -26.51
CA LYS A 515 -26.77 1.24 -25.06
C LYS A 515 -25.42 1.57 -24.42
N VAL A 516 -24.35 1.57 -25.21
CA VAL A 516 -23.00 1.79 -24.69
C VAL A 516 -22.80 3.25 -24.38
N LYS A 517 -22.43 3.52 -23.14
CA LYS A 517 -22.06 4.85 -22.66
C LYS A 517 -20.57 4.89 -22.35
N VAL A 518 -19.88 5.89 -22.85
CA VAL A 518 -18.42 6.09 -22.64
C VAL A 518 -18.22 7.45 -22.00
N GLU A 519 -17.65 7.48 -20.82
CA GLU A 519 -17.48 8.71 -20.03
C GLU A 519 -16.06 8.78 -19.46
N LYS A 520 -15.43 9.95 -19.51
CA LYS A 520 -14.26 10.24 -18.67
C LYS A 520 -14.71 10.81 -17.33
N GLY A 521 -13.92 10.58 -16.29
CA GLY A 521 -14.27 11.06 -14.94
C GLY A 521 -13.37 10.49 -13.86
N GLN A 522 -13.94 10.35 -12.67
CA GLN A 522 -13.24 9.82 -11.50
C GLN A 522 -14.20 9.23 -10.46
N TRP A 523 -13.69 8.34 -9.59
CA TRP A 523 -14.41 7.88 -8.41
C TRP A 523 -14.17 8.81 -7.23
N VAL A 524 -15.24 9.41 -6.72
CA VAL A 524 -15.22 10.26 -5.53
C VAL A 524 -16.22 9.70 -4.52
N GLY A 525 -15.73 9.38 -3.33
CA GLY A 525 -16.60 8.83 -2.29
C GLY A 525 -17.32 7.54 -2.69
N GLY A 526 -16.71 6.72 -3.55
CA GLY A 526 -17.27 5.45 -4.02
C GLY A 526 -18.30 5.58 -5.14
N LYS A 527 -18.47 6.77 -5.73
CA LYS A 527 -19.38 7.04 -6.85
C LYS A 527 -18.60 7.59 -8.03
N TRP A 528 -19.02 7.20 -9.23
CA TRP A 528 -18.51 7.78 -10.47
C TRP A 528 -19.00 9.23 -10.62
N GLN A 529 -18.09 10.12 -10.89
CA GLN A 529 -18.36 11.50 -11.28
C GLN A 529 -17.87 11.73 -12.71
N SER A 530 -18.82 11.90 -13.64
CA SER A 530 -18.51 12.16 -15.04
C SER A 530 -17.94 13.58 -15.22
N GLU A 531 -16.87 13.68 -16.00
CA GLU A 531 -16.22 14.93 -16.42
C GLU A 531 -16.46 15.20 -17.92
N GLY A 532 -17.26 14.37 -18.59
CA GLY A 532 -17.60 14.47 -20.01
C GLY A 532 -17.23 13.23 -20.81
N GLU A 533 -17.10 13.36 -22.12
CA GLU A 533 -16.73 12.27 -23.01
C GLU A 533 -15.23 12.27 -23.29
N PRO A 534 -14.56 11.09 -23.38
CA PRO A 534 -13.20 10.98 -23.85
C PRO A 534 -13.16 11.01 -25.40
N GLU A 535 -11.98 10.97 -25.99
CA GLU A 535 -11.82 10.63 -27.39
C GLU A 535 -11.96 9.10 -27.57
N TYR A 536 -12.96 8.68 -28.35
CA TYR A 536 -13.23 7.27 -28.59
C TYR A 536 -13.90 7.00 -29.95
N GLY A 537 -13.86 5.75 -30.40
CA GLY A 537 -14.49 5.33 -31.63
C GLY A 537 -14.80 3.84 -31.67
N PHE A 538 -15.85 3.46 -32.43
CA PHE A 538 -16.26 2.07 -32.62
C PHE A 538 -15.84 1.56 -34.00
N ASN A 539 -15.34 0.33 -34.04
CA ASN A 539 -15.13 -0.42 -35.28
C ASN A 539 -16.04 -1.65 -35.25
N GLN A 540 -17.24 -1.51 -35.82
CA GLN A 540 -18.27 -2.56 -35.78
C GLN A 540 -17.85 -3.87 -36.48
N PRO A 541 -17.20 -3.88 -37.67
CA PRO A 541 -16.69 -5.11 -38.28
C PRO A 541 -15.72 -5.91 -37.40
N ARG A 542 -14.98 -5.22 -36.55
CA ARG A 542 -14.03 -5.84 -35.59
C ARG A 542 -14.61 -5.98 -34.18
N LYS A 543 -15.81 -5.49 -33.92
CA LYS A 543 -16.46 -5.47 -32.60
C LYS A 543 -15.56 -4.82 -31.54
N THR A 544 -14.92 -3.72 -31.89
CA THR A 544 -13.97 -3.03 -31.00
C THR A 544 -14.40 -1.62 -30.66
N LEU A 545 -14.12 -1.23 -29.42
CA LEU A 545 -14.11 0.14 -28.92
C LEU A 545 -12.65 0.60 -28.78
N GLY A 546 -12.29 1.67 -29.45
CA GLY A 546 -10.99 2.35 -29.29
C GLY A 546 -11.14 3.59 -28.41
N ILE A 547 -10.22 3.82 -27.49
CA ILE A 547 -10.18 4.96 -26.56
C ILE A 547 -8.76 5.51 -26.53
N GLU A 548 -8.61 6.84 -26.67
CA GLU A 548 -7.31 7.51 -26.56
C GLU A 548 -7.12 8.14 -25.16
N LEU A 549 -5.97 7.89 -24.56
CA LEU A 549 -5.56 8.38 -23.25
C LEU A 549 -4.33 9.29 -23.39
N ASP A 550 -4.49 10.47 -23.94
CA ASP A 550 -3.35 11.40 -24.17
C ASP A 550 -2.79 11.95 -22.86
N THR A 551 -3.66 12.23 -21.90
CA THR A 551 -3.34 12.78 -20.58
C THR A 551 -3.83 11.84 -19.47
N PRO A 552 -3.34 12.01 -18.21
CA PRO A 552 -3.83 11.24 -17.06
C PRO A 552 -5.35 11.30 -16.90
N GLN A 553 -6.03 10.18 -17.10
CA GLN A 553 -7.49 10.11 -17.02
C GLN A 553 -8.00 8.71 -16.66
N ALA A 554 -9.26 8.64 -16.25
CA ALA A 554 -10.02 7.42 -16.17
C ALA A 554 -11.25 7.50 -17.09
N VAL A 555 -11.55 6.40 -17.78
CA VAL A 555 -12.70 6.24 -18.66
C VAL A 555 -13.55 5.08 -18.19
N ARG A 556 -14.84 5.30 -18.08
CA ARG A 556 -15.84 4.29 -17.73
C ARG A 556 -16.68 3.97 -18.96
N VAL A 557 -16.87 2.70 -19.24
CA VAL A 557 -17.72 2.17 -20.32
C VAL A 557 -18.79 1.31 -19.70
N THR A 558 -20.06 1.61 -19.95
CA THR A 558 -21.20 0.84 -19.41
C THR A 558 -22.22 0.54 -20.52
N TRP A 559 -23.02 -0.56 -20.37
CA TRP A 559 -24.05 -0.97 -21.33
C TRP A 559 -25.19 -1.77 -20.69
#